data_bf3073454f304bafbc257dea17cc921d
#
_entry.id   bf3073454f304bafbc257dea17cc921d
#
_cell.length_a   1.000
_cell.length_b   1.000
_cell.length_c   1.000
_cell.angle_alpha   90.00
_cell.angle_beta   90.00
_cell.angle_gamma   90.00
#
_symmetry.space_group_name_H-M   'P 1'
#
loop_
_entity.id
_entity.type
_entity.pdbx_description
1 polymer ?
#
loop_
_entity_poly.entity_id
_entity_poly.type
_entity_poly.pdbx_seq_one_letter_code
_entity_poly.pdbx_strand_id
1 'polypeptide(L)'
;MLMLGVTALLAVNTAQAGAIDEAVKRGTLKVGMDPTYMPFEMTNKRGEIIGFEVDLLKAMAKSMGVKLELVSTGYDGIIPAFLTGKFDMIGSGMTLTQERNLRLNFSEPFIVVGQTLLIRKELEGTIKSYKDLNDEKYRLTSKLGTTGEMVAKKLISKAKYHGYDNEQEGVLDVVNGKADAFVYDAPYNVVAEKKVGNGKLVYLEEPFTYEPLAFGLKKGDYDSINFINNFLHQIRNDGTYDRIHDKWFKSSEWLKDME
;
A
#
# COMPACT_ATOMS: atom_id res chain seq x y z
N MET A 1 -41.89 -39.72 -40.01
CA MET A 1 -41.89 -38.39 -39.36
C MET A 1 -41.00 -38.50 -38.09
N LEU A 2 -39.71 -38.17 -38.19
CA LEU A 2 -38.76 -38.22 -37.06
C LEU A 2 -38.79 -36.86 -36.39
N MET A 3 -39.26 -36.82 -35.14
CA MET A 3 -39.03 -35.63 -34.27
C MET A 3 -37.64 -35.64 -33.69
N LEU A 4 -36.77 -34.72 -34.14
CA LEU A 4 -35.52 -34.41 -33.47
C LEU A 4 -35.83 -33.55 -32.24
N GLY A 5 -35.68 -34.13 -31.05
CA GLY A 5 -35.68 -33.38 -29.78
C GLY A 5 -34.38 -32.58 -29.61
N VAL A 6 -34.45 -31.27 -29.69
CA VAL A 6 -33.35 -30.38 -29.36
C VAL A 6 -33.31 -30.24 -27.85
N THR A 7 -32.34 -30.93 -27.20
CA THR A 7 -32.05 -30.77 -25.78
C THR A 7 -31.19 -29.51 -25.63
N ALA A 8 -31.77 -28.39 -25.23
CA ALA A 8 -31.02 -27.18 -24.85
C ALA A 8 -30.31 -27.44 -23.52
N LEU A 9 -28.97 -27.61 -23.53
CA LEU A 9 -28.15 -27.55 -22.33
C LEU A 9 -28.15 -26.09 -21.85
N LEU A 10 -28.90 -25.82 -20.79
CA LEU A 10 -28.75 -24.60 -20.02
C LEU A 10 -27.39 -24.67 -19.28
N ALA A 11 -26.38 -23.96 -19.77
CA ALA A 11 -25.16 -23.72 -19.04
C ALA A 11 -25.50 -22.86 -17.81
N VAL A 12 -25.63 -23.51 -16.65
CA VAL A 12 -25.73 -22.81 -15.38
C VAL A 12 -24.37 -22.14 -15.14
N ASN A 13 -24.30 -20.86 -15.43
CA ASN A 13 -23.17 -20.03 -14.96
C ASN A 13 -23.25 -20.03 -13.42
N THR A 14 -22.48 -20.90 -12.77
CA THR A 14 -22.26 -20.78 -11.34
C THR A 14 -21.47 -19.48 -11.12
N ALA A 15 -22.14 -18.46 -10.58
CA ALA A 15 -21.46 -17.27 -10.11
C ALA A 15 -20.32 -17.74 -9.18
N GLN A 16 -19.10 -17.40 -9.53
CA GLN A 16 -17.96 -17.74 -8.69
C GLN A 16 -18.08 -16.90 -7.43
N ALA A 17 -18.10 -17.56 -6.26
CA ALA A 17 -18.16 -16.88 -4.96
C ALA A 17 -17.02 -15.86 -4.84
N GLY A 18 -17.34 -14.66 -4.35
CA GLY A 18 -16.37 -13.60 -4.15
C GLY A 18 -15.36 -13.92 -3.04
N ALA A 19 -14.30 -13.15 -2.96
CA ALA A 19 -13.25 -13.32 -1.94
C ALA A 19 -13.81 -13.24 -0.51
N ILE A 20 -14.77 -12.34 -0.28
CA ILE A 20 -15.45 -12.18 1.02
C ILE A 20 -16.29 -13.42 1.36
N ASP A 21 -17.08 -13.94 0.42
CA ASP A 21 -17.90 -15.13 0.65
C ASP A 21 -17.04 -16.36 0.98
N GLU A 22 -15.95 -16.56 0.24
CA GLU A 22 -15.01 -17.66 0.48
C GLU A 22 -14.31 -17.50 1.85
N ALA A 23 -13.96 -16.27 2.25
CA ALA A 23 -13.38 -15.99 3.55
C ALA A 23 -14.37 -16.30 4.69
N VAL A 24 -15.64 -15.92 4.54
CA VAL A 24 -16.71 -16.22 5.52
C VAL A 24 -16.93 -17.71 5.63
N LYS A 25 -17.05 -18.42 4.51
CA LYS A 25 -17.23 -19.89 4.46
C LYS A 25 -16.07 -20.63 5.13
N ARG A 26 -14.85 -20.15 4.93
CA ARG A 26 -13.63 -20.72 5.51
C ARG A 26 -13.41 -20.31 6.99
N GLY A 27 -14.03 -19.21 7.43
CA GLY A 27 -13.84 -18.62 8.75
C GLY A 27 -12.53 -17.81 8.89
N THR A 28 -11.90 -17.44 7.79
CA THR A 28 -10.61 -16.72 7.78
C THR A 28 -10.49 -15.84 6.55
N LEU A 29 -10.15 -14.56 6.75
CA LEU A 29 -9.76 -13.62 5.70
C LEU A 29 -8.23 -13.60 5.59
N LYS A 30 -7.69 -13.98 4.43
CA LYS A 30 -6.25 -13.94 4.13
C LYS A 30 -5.92 -12.68 3.35
N VAL A 31 -5.01 -11.86 3.88
CA VAL A 31 -4.62 -10.59 3.27
C VAL A 31 -3.11 -10.58 3.03
N GLY A 32 -2.71 -10.37 1.77
CA GLY A 32 -1.31 -10.19 1.40
C GLY A 32 -0.85 -8.77 1.70
N MET A 33 0.31 -8.64 2.36
CA MET A 33 0.93 -7.34 2.65
C MET A 33 2.45 -7.44 2.77
N ASP A 34 3.11 -6.30 2.57
CA ASP A 34 4.53 -6.12 2.84
C ASP A 34 4.70 -5.27 4.11
N PRO A 35 5.03 -5.87 5.27
CA PRO A 35 5.03 -5.17 6.55
C PRO A 35 6.29 -4.32 6.79
N THR A 36 6.62 -3.42 5.85
CA THR A 36 7.75 -2.48 5.96
C THR A 36 7.32 -1.02 5.84
N TYR A 37 6.04 -0.75 5.52
CA TYR A 37 5.50 0.58 5.23
C TYR A 37 4.89 1.27 6.46
N MET A 38 5.71 1.92 7.29
CA MET A 38 5.26 2.73 8.44
C MET A 38 4.48 3.99 7.99
N PRO A 39 3.37 4.38 8.66
CA PRO A 39 2.70 3.72 9.78
C PRO A 39 1.55 2.79 9.34
N PHE A 40 1.47 2.40 8.07
CA PHE A 40 0.35 1.61 7.51
C PHE A 40 0.43 0.14 7.91
N GLU A 41 1.56 -0.50 7.66
CA GLU A 41 1.89 -1.88 8.07
C GLU A 41 3.39 -2.03 8.34
N MET A 42 3.74 -2.60 9.49
CA MET A 42 5.12 -2.84 9.90
C MET A 42 5.21 -3.96 10.92
N THR A 43 6.38 -4.58 10.99
CA THR A 43 6.67 -5.58 12.01
C THR A 43 7.23 -4.89 13.25
N ASN A 44 6.61 -5.11 14.41
CA ASN A 44 7.11 -4.58 15.68
C ASN A 44 8.23 -5.47 16.25
N LYS A 45 8.87 -5.07 17.38
CA LYS A 45 9.94 -5.82 18.04
C LYS A 45 9.52 -7.19 18.57
N ARG A 46 8.21 -7.49 18.67
CA ARG A 46 7.68 -8.81 19.03
C ARG A 46 7.44 -9.72 17.83
N GLY A 47 7.72 -9.23 16.60
CA GLY A 47 7.44 -9.95 15.36
C GLY A 47 5.97 -9.90 14.92
N GLU A 48 5.15 -9.04 15.55
CA GLU A 48 3.75 -8.87 15.18
C GLU A 48 3.61 -7.82 14.08
N ILE A 49 2.71 -8.05 13.11
CA ILE A 49 2.39 -7.06 12.10
C ILE A 49 1.32 -6.12 12.69
N ILE A 50 1.65 -4.83 12.73
CA ILE A 50 0.82 -3.75 13.26
C ILE A 50 0.79 -2.58 12.27
N GLY A 51 -0.18 -1.69 12.41
CA GLY A 51 -0.28 -0.50 11.56
C GLY A 51 -1.70 -0.03 11.36
N PHE A 52 -1.83 1.11 10.69
CA PHE A 52 -3.12 1.73 10.37
C PHE A 52 -3.98 0.79 9.52
N GLU A 53 -3.45 0.28 8.42
CA GLU A 53 -4.16 -0.62 7.51
C GLU A 53 -4.46 -1.97 8.20
N VAL A 54 -3.54 -2.44 9.05
CA VAL A 54 -3.75 -3.66 9.85
C VAL A 54 -4.93 -3.51 10.80
N ASP A 55 -5.10 -2.35 11.43
CA ASP A 55 -6.23 -2.11 12.33
C ASP A 55 -7.55 -1.97 11.55
N LEU A 56 -7.53 -1.40 10.33
CA LEU A 56 -8.70 -1.41 9.42
C LEU A 56 -9.09 -2.85 9.06
N LEU A 57 -8.12 -3.69 8.70
CA LEU A 57 -8.33 -5.11 8.36
C LEU A 57 -8.83 -5.93 9.54
N LYS A 58 -8.35 -5.68 10.76
CA LYS A 58 -8.88 -6.27 11.99
C LYS A 58 -10.35 -5.91 12.22
N ALA A 59 -10.69 -4.63 12.01
CA ALA A 59 -12.09 -4.16 12.12
C ALA A 59 -12.98 -4.84 11.06
N MET A 60 -12.49 -4.97 9.82
CA MET A 60 -13.20 -5.64 8.73
C MET A 60 -13.43 -7.13 9.05
N ALA A 61 -12.38 -7.88 9.42
CA ALA A 61 -12.51 -9.30 9.77
C ALA A 61 -13.46 -9.52 10.95
N LYS A 62 -13.44 -8.62 11.95
CA LYS A 62 -14.37 -8.64 13.07
C LYS A 62 -15.83 -8.45 12.62
N SER A 63 -16.09 -7.52 11.68
CA SER A 63 -17.45 -7.29 11.15
C SER A 63 -17.96 -8.49 10.36
N MET A 64 -17.06 -9.27 9.74
CA MET A 64 -17.37 -10.51 9.03
C MET A 64 -17.53 -11.73 9.98
N GLY A 65 -17.12 -11.62 11.25
CA GLY A 65 -17.09 -12.75 12.17
C GLY A 65 -16.02 -13.80 11.85
N VAL A 66 -14.92 -13.41 11.17
CA VAL A 66 -13.84 -14.31 10.75
C VAL A 66 -12.51 -13.94 11.39
N LYS A 67 -11.53 -14.84 11.33
CA LYS A 67 -10.14 -14.56 11.71
C LYS A 67 -9.43 -13.78 10.60
N LEU A 68 -8.50 -12.91 10.97
CA LEU A 68 -7.57 -12.27 10.03
C LEU A 68 -6.25 -13.06 9.98
N GLU A 69 -5.81 -13.41 8.79
CA GLU A 69 -4.49 -13.99 8.52
C GLU A 69 -3.73 -13.03 7.59
N LEU A 70 -2.61 -12.48 8.08
CA LEU A 70 -1.75 -11.59 7.31
C LEU A 70 -0.63 -12.42 6.67
N VAL A 71 -0.53 -12.36 5.34
CA VAL A 71 0.44 -13.13 4.55
C VAL A 71 1.55 -12.18 4.08
N SER A 72 2.68 -12.20 4.78
CA SER A 72 3.85 -11.39 4.40
C SER A 72 4.36 -11.78 3.02
N THR A 73 4.53 -10.79 2.15
CA THR A 73 4.93 -10.96 0.74
C THR A 73 5.62 -9.69 0.27
N GLY A 74 6.82 -9.79 -0.33
CA GLY A 74 7.53 -8.62 -0.86
C GLY A 74 6.66 -7.84 -1.86
N TYR A 75 6.74 -6.51 -1.81
CA TYR A 75 5.80 -5.63 -2.52
C TYR A 75 5.84 -5.78 -4.03
N ASP A 76 7.02 -5.93 -4.63
CA ASP A 76 7.22 -6.13 -6.08
C ASP A 76 6.57 -7.43 -6.59
N GLY A 77 6.52 -8.46 -5.73
CA GLY A 77 5.91 -9.76 -5.99
C GLY A 77 4.44 -9.89 -5.56
N ILE A 78 3.84 -8.89 -4.91
CA ILE A 78 2.53 -9.04 -4.25
C ILE A 78 1.38 -9.26 -5.24
N ILE A 79 1.35 -8.54 -6.37
CA ILE A 79 0.33 -8.72 -7.42
C ILE A 79 0.44 -10.11 -8.07
N PRO A 80 1.61 -10.57 -8.54
CA PRO A 80 1.78 -11.95 -8.98
C PRO A 80 1.30 -13.00 -7.97
N ALA A 81 1.71 -12.88 -6.71
CA ALA A 81 1.29 -13.80 -5.64
C ALA A 81 -0.24 -13.80 -5.43
N PHE A 82 -0.88 -12.65 -5.48
CA PHE A 82 -2.33 -12.53 -5.41
C PHE A 82 -3.03 -13.24 -6.58
N LEU A 83 -2.56 -13.03 -7.80
CA LEU A 83 -3.16 -13.63 -8.99
C LEU A 83 -3.07 -15.17 -9.00
N THR A 84 -2.09 -15.75 -8.28
CA THR A 84 -2.01 -17.21 -8.06
C THR A 84 -2.93 -17.72 -6.95
N GLY A 85 -3.63 -16.83 -6.24
CA GLY A 85 -4.57 -17.20 -5.16
C GLY A 85 -3.90 -17.46 -3.80
N LYS A 86 -2.71 -16.91 -3.56
CA LYS A 86 -2.00 -17.07 -2.26
C LYS A 86 -2.77 -16.45 -1.10
N PHE A 87 -3.56 -15.41 -1.35
CA PHE A 87 -4.43 -14.71 -0.40
C PHE A 87 -5.68 -14.17 -1.10
N ASP A 88 -6.67 -13.74 -0.32
CA ASP A 88 -8.00 -13.35 -0.82
C ASP A 88 -8.03 -11.93 -1.38
N MET A 89 -7.23 -11.03 -0.80
CA MET A 89 -7.11 -9.63 -1.20
C MET A 89 -5.72 -9.08 -0.88
N ILE A 90 -5.39 -7.96 -1.52
CA ILE A 90 -4.19 -7.18 -1.21
C ILE A 90 -4.59 -6.05 -0.25
N GLY A 91 -3.89 -5.95 0.88
CA GLY A 91 -3.95 -4.83 1.81
C GLY A 91 -2.53 -4.47 2.19
N SER A 92 -1.90 -3.57 1.42
CA SER A 92 -0.48 -3.21 1.55
C SER A 92 -0.18 -1.81 1.01
N GLY A 93 -0.94 -0.82 1.48
CA GLY A 93 -0.75 0.56 1.05
C GLY A 93 -0.77 0.72 -0.48
N MET A 94 -1.57 -0.08 -1.18
CA MET A 94 -1.47 -0.14 -2.63
C MET A 94 -2.19 1.01 -3.31
N THR A 95 -1.47 1.89 -3.98
CA THR A 95 -2.04 2.96 -4.80
C THR A 95 -2.87 2.38 -5.94
N LEU A 96 -4.12 2.81 -6.06
CA LEU A 96 -4.96 2.58 -7.21
C LEU A 96 -4.41 3.37 -8.40
N THR A 97 -3.78 2.69 -9.35
CA THR A 97 -3.34 3.28 -10.62
C THR A 97 -4.08 2.64 -11.79
N GLN A 98 -4.17 3.35 -12.92
CA GLN A 98 -4.79 2.79 -14.12
C GLN A 98 -4.07 1.51 -14.59
N GLU A 99 -2.75 1.47 -14.50
CA GLU A 99 -1.96 0.30 -14.87
C GLU A 99 -2.30 -0.91 -14.00
N ARG A 100 -2.33 -0.74 -12.66
CA ARG A 100 -2.72 -1.81 -11.73
C ARG A 100 -4.18 -2.21 -11.93
N ASN A 101 -5.05 -1.25 -12.24
CA ASN A 101 -6.47 -1.51 -12.47
C ASN A 101 -6.77 -2.31 -13.75
N LEU A 102 -5.83 -2.42 -14.68
CA LEU A 102 -5.92 -3.39 -15.78
C LEU A 102 -5.86 -4.85 -15.30
N ARG A 103 -5.22 -5.11 -14.16
CA ARG A 103 -4.99 -6.46 -13.60
C ARG A 103 -5.82 -6.78 -12.36
N LEU A 104 -6.19 -5.76 -11.61
CA LEU A 104 -6.93 -5.84 -10.35
C LEU A 104 -8.20 -5.00 -10.44
N ASN A 105 -9.16 -5.26 -9.56
CA ASN A 105 -10.14 -4.29 -9.14
C ASN A 105 -9.75 -3.73 -7.78
N PHE A 106 -10.25 -2.55 -7.43
CA PHE A 106 -9.94 -1.88 -6.18
C PHE A 106 -11.22 -1.46 -5.46
N SER A 107 -11.16 -1.44 -4.13
CA SER A 107 -12.15 -0.74 -3.31
C SER A 107 -12.10 0.78 -3.56
N GLU A 108 -13.02 1.54 -3.00
CA GLU A 108 -12.79 2.96 -2.76
C GLU A 108 -11.52 3.16 -1.92
N PRO A 109 -10.79 4.27 -2.11
CA PRO A 109 -9.62 4.57 -1.32
C PRO A 109 -9.96 4.68 0.17
N PHE A 110 -9.18 4.00 1.02
CA PHE A 110 -9.30 4.18 2.46
C PHE A 110 -8.57 5.43 2.95
N ILE A 111 -7.52 5.88 2.23
CA ILE A 111 -6.80 7.13 2.45
C ILE A 111 -6.19 7.63 1.13
N VAL A 112 -5.95 8.94 1.05
CA VAL A 112 -5.19 9.55 -0.06
C VAL A 112 -3.93 10.15 0.52
N VAL A 113 -2.79 9.84 -0.10
CA VAL A 113 -1.48 10.40 0.23
C VAL A 113 -0.85 10.99 -1.03
N GLY A 114 0.44 11.29 -1.01
CA GLY A 114 1.19 11.75 -2.19
C GLY A 114 2.67 11.48 -2.04
N GLN A 115 3.36 11.34 -3.17
CA GLN A 115 4.82 11.23 -3.18
C GLN A 115 5.45 12.55 -2.76
N THR A 116 6.44 12.45 -1.90
CA THR A 116 7.26 13.54 -1.40
C THR A 116 8.74 13.18 -1.50
N LEU A 117 9.60 14.07 -1.06
CA LEU A 117 11.04 13.87 -1.08
C LEU A 117 11.62 13.90 0.33
N LEU A 118 12.53 12.97 0.59
CA LEU A 118 13.42 13.01 1.71
C LEU A 118 14.83 13.21 1.17
N ILE A 119 15.41 14.41 1.36
CA ILE A 119 16.70 14.80 0.77
C ILE A 119 17.81 14.85 1.82
N ARG A 120 19.06 14.78 1.37
CA ARG A 120 20.22 15.05 2.24
C ARG A 120 20.18 16.49 2.75
N LYS A 121 20.58 16.70 4.01
CA LYS A 121 20.62 18.04 4.64
C LYS A 121 21.46 19.05 3.86
N GLU A 122 22.54 18.61 3.22
CA GLU A 122 23.43 19.49 2.43
C GLU A 122 22.76 20.07 1.19
N LEU A 123 21.62 19.51 0.77
CA LEU A 123 20.82 19.97 -0.37
C LEU A 123 19.68 20.89 0.03
N GLU A 124 19.50 21.16 1.34
CA GLU A 124 18.49 22.09 1.83
C GLU A 124 18.67 23.46 1.20
N GLY A 125 17.56 24.05 0.75
CA GLY A 125 17.58 25.35 0.03
C GLY A 125 18.00 25.27 -1.42
N THR A 126 18.74 24.23 -1.86
CA THR A 126 19.07 23.97 -3.26
C THR A 126 17.95 23.19 -3.96
N ILE A 127 17.47 22.12 -3.32
CA ILE A 127 16.36 21.32 -3.80
C ILE A 127 15.09 21.78 -3.09
N LYS A 128 14.11 22.25 -3.86
CA LYS A 128 12.81 22.70 -3.37
C LYS A 128 11.67 21.85 -3.92
N SER A 129 11.91 21.11 -5.00
CA SER A 129 10.92 20.25 -5.64
C SER A 129 11.60 19.10 -6.38
N TYR A 130 10.81 18.11 -6.79
CA TYR A 130 11.30 17.00 -7.60
C TYR A 130 11.93 17.47 -8.95
N LYS A 131 11.52 18.63 -9.46
CA LYS A 131 12.05 19.19 -10.72
C LYS A 131 13.53 19.55 -10.61
N ASP A 132 13.96 20.01 -9.44
CA ASP A 132 15.35 20.40 -9.20
C ASP A 132 16.30 19.19 -9.17
N LEU A 133 15.74 17.98 -8.90
CA LEU A 133 16.47 16.71 -8.94
C LEU A 133 16.62 16.12 -10.35
N ASN A 134 15.98 16.70 -11.37
CA ASN A 134 16.01 16.14 -12.73
C ASN A 134 17.30 16.49 -13.50
N ASP A 135 18.44 16.04 -12.97
CA ASP A 135 19.80 16.28 -13.48
C ASP A 135 20.66 15.02 -13.22
N GLU A 136 21.54 14.66 -14.15
CA GLU A 136 22.40 13.46 -14.10
C GLU A 136 23.36 13.41 -12.90
N LYS A 137 23.61 14.54 -12.25
CA LYS A 137 24.45 14.63 -11.06
C LYS A 137 23.78 14.03 -9.82
N TYR A 138 22.43 13.96 -9.78
CA TYR A 138 21.69 13.45 -8.64
C TYR A 138 21.45 11.95 -8.69
N ARG A 139 21.34 11.35 -7.51
CA ARG A 139 21.09 9.91 -7.28
C ARG A 139 19.82 9.77 -6.45
N LEU A 140 18.88 9.03 -6.95
CA LEU A 140 17.59 8.81 -6.31
C LEU A 140 17.44 7.37 -5.87
N THR A 141 16.74 7.17 -4.77
CA THR A 141 16.30 5.86 -4.31
C THR A 141 14.80 5.84 -4.07
N SER A 142 14.22 4.66 -4.14
CA SER A 142 12.84 4.36 -3.80
C SER A 142 12.71 2.85 -3.57
N LYS A 143 11.52 2.41 -3.13
CA LYS A 143 11.19 0.99 -3.04
C LYS A 143 10.71 0.46 -4.39
N LEU A 144 11.16 -0.74 -4.76
CA LEU A 144 10.81 -1.42 -5.99
C LEU A 144 9.29 -1.75 -6.06
N GLY A 145 8.73 -1.67 -7.26
CA GLY A 145 7.31 -1.97 -7.53
C GLY A 145 6.33 -0.88 -7.07
N THR A 146 6.80 0.20 -6.43
CA THR A 146 5.95 1.29 -5.91
C THR A 146 5.73 2.41 -6.93
N THR A 147 4.75 3.28 -6.66
CA THR A 147 4.56 4.51 -7.43
C THR A 147 5.72 5.48 -7.24
N GLY A 148 6.43 5.44 -6.10
CA GLY A 148 7.67 6.18 -5.89
C GLY A 148 8.74 5.84 -6.94
N GLU A 149 8.95 4.56 -7.23
CA GLU A 149 9.83 4.13 -8.34
C GLU A 149 9.32 4.64 -9.69
N MET A 150 8.00 4.46 -9.96
CA MET A 150 7.41 4.86 -11.24
C MET A 150 7.58 6.35 -11.52
N VAL A 151 7.32 7.20 -10.52
CA VAL A 151 7.44 8.65 -10.68
C VAL A 151 8.89 9.11 -10.70
N ALA A 152 9.79 8.50 -9.92
CA ALA A 152 11.21 8.77 -10.00
C ALA A 152 11.74 8.54 -11.42
N LYS A 153 11.44 7.39 -12.02
CA LYS A 153 11.84 7.07 -13.40
C LYS A 153 11.16 7.92 -14.46
N LYS A 154 9.91 8.34 -14.25
CA LYS A 154 9.13 9.11 -15.24
C LYS A 154 9.35 10.61 -15.16
N LEU A 155 9.32 11.19 -13.96
CA LEU A 155 9.34 12.63 -13.74
C LEU A 155 10.74 13.17 -13.46
N ILE A 156 11.65 12.32 -12.94
CA ILE A 156 13.02 12.69 -12.61
C ILE A 156 14.01 11.84 -13.45
N SER A 157 13.69 11.68 -14.70
CA SER A 157 14.28 10.69 -15.61
C SER A 157 15.76 10.90 -15.94
N LYS A 158 16.32 12.08 -15.67
CA LYS A 158 17.75 12.38 -15.87
C LYS A 158 18.60 11.95 -14.70
N ALA A 159 18.04 11.88 -13.49
CA ALA A 159 18.78 11.45 -12.32
C ALA A 159 19.10 9.95 -12.37
N LYS A 160 20.18 9.56 -11.71
CA LYS A 160 20.53 8.14 -11.55
C LYS A 160 19.60 7.51 -10.52
N TYR A 161 18.96 6.41 -10.86
CA TYR A 161 18.00 5.73 -9.98
C TYR A 161 18.52 4.38 -9.50
N HIS A 162 18.30 4.09 -8.22
CA HIS A 162 18.51 2.77 -7.61
C HIS A 162 17.32 2.39 -6.73
N GLY A 163 16.74 1.21 -6.95
CA GLY A 163 15.60 0.68 -6.18
C GLY A 163 16.04 -0.32 -5.12
N TYR A 164 15.29 -0.36 -4.01
CA TYR A 164 15.49 -1.29 -2.89
C TYR A 164 14.23 -2.12 -2.63
N ASP A 165 14.40 -3.31 -2.04
CA ASP A 165 13.26 -4.17 -1.68
C ASP A 165 12.46 -3.59 -0.49
N ASN A 166 13.10 -2.78 0.36
CA ASN A 166 12.46 -2.09 1.47
C ASN A 166 12.85 -0.61 1.52
N GLU A 167 12.01 0.18 2.17
CA GLU A 167 12.16 1.63 2.25
C GLU A 167 13.39 2.04 3.06
N GLN A 168 13.69 1.31 4.13
CA GLN A 168 14.74 1.67 5.08
C GLN A 168 16.12 1.68 4.43
N GLU A 169 16.41 0.73 3.55
CA GLU A 169 17.69 0.67 2.81
C GLU A 169 17.85 1.90 1.90
N GLY A 170 16.77 2.29 1.19
CA GLY A 170 16.78 3.49 0.35
C GLY A 170 17.04 4.76 1.16
N VAL A 171 16.39 4.91 2.32
CA VAL A 171 16.62 6.05 3.24
C VAL A 171 18.03 6.05 3.80
N LEU A 172 18.58 4.88 4.20
CA LEU A 172 19.94 4.78 4.73
C LEU A 172 20.99 5.19 3.69
N ASP A 173 20.78 4.95 2.43
CA ASP A 173 21.67 5.42 1.38
C ASP A 173 21.68 6.96 1.28
N VAL A 174 20.54 7.61 1.50
CA VAL A 174 20.48 9.08 1.58
C VAL A 174 21.21 9.59 2.85
N VAL A 175 20.99 8.98 4.01
CA VAL A 175 21.68 9.30 5.28
C VAL A 175 23.20 9.18 5.14
N ASN A 176 23.66 8.17 4.40
CA ASN A 176 25.08 7.88 4.21
C ASN A 176 25.72 8.63 3.02
N GLY A 177 24.98 9.50 2.34
CA GLY A 177 25.47 10.28 1.21
C GLY A 177 25.70 9.48 -0.08
N LYS A 178 25.23 8.24 -0.16
CA LYS A 178 25.29 7.40 -1.37
C LYS A 178 24.20 7.77 -2.35
N ALA A 179 23.05 8.26 -1.86
CA ALA A 179 21.97 8.87 -2.64
C ALA A 179 21.73 10.30 -2.21
N ASP A 180 21.03 11.07 -3.03
CA ASP A 180 20.76 12.49 -2.81
C ASP A 180 19.32 12.71 -2.32
N ALA A 181 18.38 11.83 -2.74
CA ALA A 181 17.00 11.86 -2.31
C ALA A 181 16.35 10.46 -2.33
N PHE A 182 15.40 10.26 -1.42
CA PHE A 182 14.46 9.15 -1.40
C PHE A 182 13.07 9.65 -1.80
N VAL A 183 12.44 8.98 -2.75
CA VAL A 183 11.11 9.31 -3.29
C VAL A 183 10.11 8.32 -2.71
N TYR A 184 9.19 8.82 -1.87
CA TYR A 184 8.18 7.95 -1.27
C TYR A 184 7.01 8.76 -0.70
N ASP A 185 5.99 8.05 -0.22
CA ASP A 185 4.78 8.64 0.36
C ASP A 185 5.07 9.50 1.59
N ALA A 186 4.36 10.63 1.67
CA ALA A 186 4.50 11.61 2.74
C ALA A 186 4.46 11.01 4.16
N PRO A 187 3.52 10.13 4.54
CA PRO A 187 3.48 9.59 5.90
C PRO A 187 4.73 8.81 6.29
N TYR A 188 5.28 8.02 5.36
CA TYR A 188 6.53 7.30 5.61
C TYR A 188 7.70 8.26 5.76
N ASN A 189 7.85 9.23 4.85
CA ASN A 189 8.96 10.17 4.86
C ASN A 189 9.02 11.01 6.14
N VAL A 190 7.85 11.43 6.67
CA VAL A 190 7.76 12.12 7.98
C VAL A 190 8.30 11.26 9.13
N VAL A 191 7.96 9.96 9.14
CA VAL A 191 8.44 9.04 10.18
C VAL A 191 9.93 8.76 9.99
N ALA A 192 10.38 8.52 8.76
CA ALA A 192 11.76 8.19 8.44
C ALA A 192 12.73 9.34 8.77
N GLU A 193 12.36 10.60 8.48
CA GLU A 193 13.16 11.76 8.87
C GLU A 193 13.45 11.77 10.38
N LYS A 194 12.41 11.53 11.19
CA LYS A 194 12.51 11.58 12.65
C LYS A 194 13.26 10.38 13.24
N LYS A 195 13.02 9.17 12.73
CA LYS A 195 13.58 7.92 13.28
C LYS A 195 14.97 7.60 12.77
N VAL A 196 15.22 7.84 11.49
CA VAL A 196 16.44 7.37 10.80
C VAL A 196 17.34 8.55 10.41
N GLY A 197 16.75 9.72 10.22
CA GLY A 197 17.45 10.88 9.66
C GLY A 197 18.62 11.40 10.50
N ASN A 198 18.57 11.28 11.83
CA ASN A 198 19.64 11.77 12.74
C ASN A 198 20.12 13.19 12.42
N GLY A 199 19.24 14.08 11.99
CA GLY A 199 19.54 15.45 11.56
C GLY A 199 20.26 15.58 10.21
N LYS A 200 20.42 14.49 9.46
CA LYS A 200 21.05 14.46 8.13
C LYS A 200 20.07 14.53 6.97
N LEU A 201 18.78 14.45 7.25
CA LEU A 201 17.74 14.48 6.26
C LEU A 201 16.85 15.71 6.41
N VAL A 202 16.23 16.11 5.31
CA VAL A 202 15.19 17.14 5.26
C VAL A 202 14.00 16.57 4.48
N TYR A 203 12.86 16.60 5.12
CA TYR A 203 11.59 16.26 4.50
C TYR A 203 11.03 17.48 3.75
N LEU A 204 10.74 17.32 2.45
CA LEU A 204 10.05 18.32 1.64
C LEU A 204 8.56 18.00 1.66
N GLU A 205 7.78 18.85 2.33
CA GLU A 205 6.39 18.56 2.71
C GLU A 205 5.40 18.54 1.54
N GLU A 206 5.73 19.22 0.41
CA GLU A 206 4.78 19.38 -0.70
C GLU A 206 4.65 18.09 -1.53
N PRO A 207 3.48 17.43 -1.51
CA PRO A 207 3.24 16.26 -2.35
C PRO A 207 3.17 16.66 -3.83
N PHE A 208 3.77 15.86 -4.70
CA PHE A 208 3.76 16.12 -6.14
C PHE A 208 2.98 15.08 -6.95
N THR A 209 2.31 14.13 -6.27
CA THR A 209 1.38 13.17 -6.87
C THR A 209 0.11 13.03 -6.05
N TYR A 210 -0.86 12.31 -6.61
CA TYR A 210 -2.11 11.91 -5.97
C TYR A 210 -2.13 10.39 -5.85
N GLU A 211 -2.04 9.87 -4.63
CA GLU A 211 -1.89 8.45 -4.34
C GLU A 211 -3.10 7.94 -3.53
N PRO A 212 -4.18 7.51 -4.17
CA PRO A 212 -5.32 6.90 -3.50
C PRO A 212 -4.98 5.45 -3.12
N LEU A 213 -4.81 5.15 -1.83
CA LEU A 213 -4.52 3.82 -1.33
C LEU A 213 -5.81 3.04 -1.13
N ALA A 214 -5.88 1.83 -1.71
CA ALA A 214 -7.09 1.03 -1.74
C ALA A 214 -6.78 -0.48 -1.63
N PHE A 215 -7.77 -1.27 -1.22
CA PHE A 215 -7.67 -2.72 -1.19
C PHE A 215 -7.77 -3.31 -2.60
N GLY A 216 -6.86 -4.21 -2.94
CA GLY A 216 -6.84 -4.88 -4.25
C GLY A 216 -7.59 -6.20 -4.25
N LEU A 217 -8.46 -6.43 -5.25
CA LEU A 217 -9.27 -7.62 -5.43
C LEU A 217 -9.15 -8.18 -6.84
N LYS A 218 -9.64 -9.41 -7.05
CA LYS A 218 -9.68 -10.01 -8.39
C LYS A 218 -10.60 -9.25 -9.31
N LYS A 219 -10.28 -9.24 -10.59
CA LYS A 219 -11.16 -8.71 -11.62
C LYS A 219 -12.50 -9.44 -11.60
N GLY A 220 -13.59 -8.65 -11.63
CA GLY A 220 -14.96 -9.16 -11.66
C GLY A 220 -15.57 -9.47 -10.28
N ASP A 221 -14.82 -9.36 -9.18
CA ASP A 221 -15.33 -9.58 -7.82
C ASP A 221 -15.98 -8.30 -7.26
N TYR A 222 -17.09 -7.90 -7.88
CA TYR A 222 -17.81 -6.67 -7.51
C TYR A 222 -18.55 -6.78 -6.18
N ASP A 223 -18.98 -7.99 -5.80
CA ASP A 223 -19.69 -8.21 -4.53
C ASP A 223 -18.75 -7.99 -3.34
N SER A 224 -17.52 -8.50 -3.41
CA SER A 224 -16.50 -8.21 -2.40
C SER A 224 -16.13 -6.72 -2.34
N ILE A 225 -16.03 -6.04 -3.49
CA ILE A 225 -15.79 -4.58 -3.54
C ILE A 225 -16.93 -3.84 -2.87
N ASN A 226 -18.18 -4.18 -3.18
CA ASN A 226 -19.35 -3.55 -2.58
C ASN A 226 -19.36 -3.74 -1.06
N PHE A 227 -19.06 -4.94 -0.57
CA PHE A 227 -18.93 -5.20 0.87
C PHE A 227 -17.87 -4.30 1.53
N ILE A 228 -16.66 -4.23 0.93
CA ILE A 228 -15.55 -3.45 1.47
C ILE A 228 -15.88 -1.95 1.46
N ASN A 229 -16.50 -1.44 0.39
CA ASN A 229 -16.90 -0.04 0.29
C ASN A 229 -17.96 0.31 1.35
N ASN A 230 -18.96 -0.55 1.53
CA ASN A 230 -19.97 -0.39 2.59
C ASN A 230 -19.31 -0.41 3.99
N PHE A 231 -18.36 -1.31 4.22
CA PHE A 231 -17.58 -1.33 5.46
C PHE A 231 -16.83 -0.01 5.67
N LEU A 232 -16.11 0.50 4.66
CA LEU A 232 -15.39 1.78 4.74
C LEU A 232 -16.32 2.95 5.05
N HIS A 233 -17.51 2.98 4.43
CA HIS A 233 -18.54 4.00 4.71
C HIS A 233 -19.03 3.90 6.17
N GLN A 234 -19.30 2.69 6.65
CA GLN A 234 -19.78 2.47 8.03
C GLN A 234 -18.77 2.97 9.07
N ILE A 235 -17.49 2.56 8.95
CA ILE A 235 -16.47 2.93 9.93
C ILE A 235 -16.13 4.42 9.93
N ARG A 236 -16.32 5.12 8.79
CA ARG A 236 -16.21 6.58 8.72
C ARG A 236 -17.35 7.27 9.45
N ASN A 237 -18.57 6.73 9.38
CA ASN A 237 -19.75 7.31 9.99
C ASN A 237 -19.87 7.03 11.50
N ASP A 238 -19.34 5.89 11.99
CA ASP A 238 -19.42 5.51 13.41
C ASP A 238 -18.21 5.95 14.24
N GLY A 239 -17.25 6.66 13.64
CA GLY A 239 -16.03 7.17 14.26
C GLY A 239 -14.94 6.12 14.49
N THR A 240 -15.12 4.88 13.99
CA THR A 240 -14.08 3.83 14.07
C THR A 240 -12.86 4.21 13.24
N TYR A 241 -13.08 4.73 12.03
CA TYR A 241 -12.00 5.22 11.16
C TYR A 241 -11.18 6.30 11.86
N ASP A 242 -11.83 7.31 12.44
CA ASP A 242 -11.15 8.43 13.09
C ASP A 242 -10.31 7.96 14.28
N ARG A 243 -10.81 7.04 15.10
CA ARG A 243 -10.04 6.45 16.21
C ARG A 243 -8.80 5.72 15.72
N ILE A 244 -8.92 4.94 14.64
CA ILE A 244 -7.78 4.22 14.06
C ILE A 244 -6.79 5.22 13.45
N HIS A 245 -7.28 6.20 12.68
CA HIS A 245 -6.47 7.23 12.07
C HIS A 245 -5.68 8.01 13.14
N ASP A 246 -6.35 8.50 14.17
CA ASP A 246 -5.73 9.30 15.22
C ASP A 246 -4.65 8.52 15.99
N LYS A 247 -4.87 7.22 16.22
CA LYS A 247 -3.87 6.35 16.83
C LYS A 247 -2.55 6.33 16.05
N TRP A 248 -2.60 6.31 14.70
CA TRP A 248 -1.41 6.08 13.88
C TRP A 248 -0.80 7.36 13.31
N PHE A 249 -1.59 8.42 13.12
CA PHE A 249 -1.12 9.66 12.48
C PHE A 249 -1.04 10.86 13.43
N LYS A 250 -1.84 10.87 14.51
CA LYS A 250 -1.80 11.96 15.51
C LYS A 250 -1.07 11.59 16.80
N SER A 251 -0.92 10.29 17.09
CA SER A 251 -0.19 9.78 18.25
C SER A 251 1.17 9.22 17.84
N SER A 252 2.16 9.34 18.73
CA SER A 252 3.47 8.69 18.61
C SER A 252 3.63 7.47 19.54
N GLU A 253 2.60 7.07 20.27
CA GLU A 253 2.68 5.98 21.25
C GLU A 253 3.09 4.64 20.62
N TRP A 254 2.65 4.37 19.39
CA TRP A 254 3.00 3.15 18.65
C TRP A 254 4.51 3.04 18.33
N LEU A 255 5.24 4.15 18.32
CA LEU A 255 6.70 4.14 18.12
C LEU A 255 7.43 3.38 19.24
N LYS A 256 6.88 3.35 20.46
CA LYS A 256 7.44 2.59 21.59
C LYS A 256 7.45 1.08 21.34
N ASP A 257 6.54 0.57 20.49
CA ASP A 257 6.50 -0.84 20.10
C ASP A 257 7.56 -1.19 19.03
N MET A 258 8.20 -0.16 18.46
CA MET A 258 9.22 -0.28 17.42
C MET A 258 10.66 -0.14 17.96
N GLU A 259 10.82 0.39 19.18
CA GLU A 259 12.08 0.53 19.92
C GLU A 259 12.37 -0.72 20.75
#